data_40d2b9dbb19a02b8276fe7f65d2c8f3f
#
_entry.id   40d2b9dbb19a02b8276fe7f65d2c8f3f
#
_cell.length_a   1.000
_cell.length_b   1.000
_cell.length_c   1.000
_cell.angle_alpha   90.00
_cell.angle_beta   90.00
_cell.angle_gamma   90.00
#
_symmetry.space_group_name_H-M   'P 1'
#
loop_
_entity.id
_entity.type
_entity.pdbx_description
1 polymer ?
#
loop_
_entity_poly.entity_id
_entity_poly.type
_entity_poly.pdbx_seq_one_letter_code
_entity_poly.pdbx_strand_id
1 'polypeptide(L)'
;MKKYILIAVALVASIALSYALFFRGNASLLQVNQVASDPSAYSGTLTVTGITAGTSPQDPSVFGIFDLKELQCTTPNCNKLYLPVKSQGTMPRPGDEVRVSGSFVKTSAGYLFSASNVKVVRNHKIGG
;
A
#
# COMPACT_ATOMS: atom_id res chain seq x y z
N MET A 1 22.16 27.03 -38.04
CA MET A 1 21.44 25.76 -37.98
C MET A 1 21.88 24.89 -36.81
N LYS A 2 23.16 24.75 -36.52
CA LYS A 2 23.62 23.93 -35.37
C LYS A 2 23.09 24.41 -34.02
N LYS A 3 22.93 25.72 -33.81
CA LYS A 3 22.39 26.26 -32.55
C LYS A 3 20.96 25.85 -32.27
N TYR A 4 20.11 25.77 -33.27
CA TYR A 4 18.72 25.41 -33.12
C TYR A 4 18.54 23.91 -32.83
N ILE A 5 19.40 23.08 -33.39
CA ILE A 5 19.42 21.64 -33.14
C ILE A 5 19.78 21.35 -31.68
N LEU A 6 20.77 22.06 -31.14
CA LEU A 6 21.18 21.92 -29.74
C LEU A 6 20.08 22.36 -28.78
N ILE A 7 19.37 23.43 -29.08
CA ILE A 7 18.24 23.91 -28.29
C ILE A 7 17.11 22.91 -28.32
N ALA A 8 16.78 22.35 -29.51
CA ALA A 8 15.72 21.34 -29.66
C ALA A 8 16.05 20.06 -28.88
N VAL A 9 17.30 19.60 -28.92
CA VAL A 9 17.73 18.42 -28.18
C VAL A 9 17.65 18.64 -26.67
N ALA A 10 18.07 19.82 -26.19
CA ALA A 10 17.97 20.15 -24.77
C ALA A 10 16.52 20.21 -24.28
N LEU A 11 15.59 20.73 -25.08
CA LEU A 11 14.17 20.78 -24.74
C LEU A 11 13.56 19.37 -24.65
N VAL A 12 13.86 18.50 -25.62
CA VAL A 12 13.37 17.13 -25.62
C VAL A 12 13.91 16.35 -24.42
N ALA A 13 15.20 16.52 -24.10
CA ALA A 13 15.81 15.86 -22.94
C ALA A 13 15.18 16.33 -21.63
N SER A 14 14.86 17.61 -21.49
CA SER A 14 14.20 18.16 -20.30
C SER A 14 12.80 17.60 -20.11
N ILE A 15 12.03 17.50 -21.19
CA ILE A 15 10.67 16.93 -21.16
C ILE A 15 10.73 15.44 -20.79
N ALA A 16 11.63 14.68 -21.38
CA ALA A 16 11.78 13.26 -21.09
C ALA A 16 12.18 13.01 -19.62
N LEU A 17 13.09 13.83 -19.09
CA LEU A 17 13.52 13.73 -17.70
C LEU A 17 12.38 14.06 -16.73
N SER A 18 11.62 15.12 -17.00
CA SER A 18 10.45 15.48 -16.19
C SER A 18 9.40 14.38 -16.21
N TYR A 19 9.17 13.79 -17.36
CA TYR A 19 8.21 12.69 -17.51
C TYR A 19 8.64 11.46 -16.72
N ALA A 20 9.91 11.08 -16.79
CA ALA A 20 10.44 9.96 -16.03
C ALA A 20 10.37 10.16 -14.53
N LEU A 21 10.64 11.36 -14.04
CA LEU A 21 10.53 11.69 -12.61
C LEU A 21 9.06 11.69 -12.15
N PHE A 22 8.16 12.18 -12.98
CA PHE A 22 6.73 12.18 -12.67
C PHE A 22 6.18 10.75 -12.53
N PHE A 23 6.57 9.85 -13.41
CA PHE A 23 6.13 8.45 -13.35
C PHE A 23 6.78 7.65 -12.22
N ARG A 24 7.99 7.97 -11.82
CA ARG A 24 8.64 7.31 -10.69
C ARG A 24 8.04 7.70 -9.34
N GLY A 25 7.42 8.87 -9.23
CA GLY A 25 6.79 9.33 -8.00
C GLY A 25 5.40 8.77 -7.75
N ASN A 26 4.81 8.13 -8.74
CA ASN A 26 3.45 7.59 -8.68
C ASN A 26 3.44 6.08 -8.53
N ALA A 27 4.06 5.55 -7.47
CA ALA A 27 3.59 4.28 -6.96
C ALA A 27 2.14 4.53 -6.50
N SER A 28 1.16 4.07 -7.29
CA SER A 28 -0.24 4.32 -7.02
C SER A 28 -0.60 3.77 -5.64
N LEU A 29 -1.06 4.66 -4.76
CA LEU A 29 -1.51 4.28 -3.43
C LEU A 29 -2.85 3.55 -3.58
N LEU A 30 -2.86 2.27 -3.24
CA LEU A 30 -4.03 1.41 -3.38
C LEU A 30 -4.75 1.30 -2.04
N GLN A 31 -6.06 1.11 -2.11
CA GLN A 31 -6.90 0.86 -0.94
C GLN A 31 -7.01 -0.64 -0.69
N VAL A 32 -7.23 -1.03 0.58
CA VAL A 32 -7.36 -2.44 0.95
C VAL A 32 -8.46 -3.14 0.15
N ASN A 33 -9.63 -2.49 0.02
CA ASN A 33 -10.75 -3.10 -0.72
C ASN A 33 -10.41 -3.36 -2.18
N GLN A 34 -9.55 -2.56 -2.80
CA GLN A 34 -9.11 -2.77 -4.17
C GLN A 34 -8.26 -4.02 -4.32
N VAL A 35 -7.28 -4.19 -3.44
CA VAL A 35 -6.31 -5.29 -3.56
C VAL A 35 -6.80 -6.57 -2.89
N ALA A 36 -7.57 -6.48 -1.82
CA ALA A 36 -8.08 -7.66 -1.10
C ALA A 36 -9.19 -8.38 -1.87
N SER A 37 -9.93 -7.68 -2.71
CA SER A 37 -10.99 -8.28 -3.53
C SER A 37 -10.44 -9.19 -4.62
N ASP A 38 -9.27 -8.87 -5.18
CA ASP A 38 -8.62 -9.69 -6.21
C ASP A 38 -7.09 -9.54 -6.14
N PRO A 39 -6.44 -10.23 -5.19
CA PRO A 39 -4.98 -10.15 -5.07
C PRO A 39 -4.23 -10.62 -6.30
N SER A 40 -4.81 -11.54 -7.07
CA SER A 40 -4.17 -12.10 -8.26
C SER A 40 -4.04 -11.09 -9.40
N ALA A 41 -4.84 -10.01 -9.38
CA ALA A 41 -4.77 -8.95 -10.38
C ALA A 41 -3.56 -8.03 -10.20
N TYR A 42 -2.88 -8.12 -9.06
CA TYR A 42 -1.76 -7.24 -8.71
C TYR A 42 -0.47 -8.05 -8.62
N SER A 43 0.54 -7.61 -9.33
CA SER A 43 1.87 -8.23 -9.31
C SER A 43 2.93 -7.15 -9.09
N GLY A 44 4.11 -7.57 -8.58
CA GLY A 44 5.20 -6.66 -8.31
C GLY A 44 5.02 -5.87 -7.02
N THR A 45 5.81 -4.83 -6.84
CA THR A 45 5.79 -3.99 -5.64
C THR A 45 4.64 -3.01 -5.68
N LEU A 46 3.85 -3.01 -4.60
CA LEU A 46 2.68 -2.14 -4.43
C LEU A 46 2.80 -1.36 -3.13
N THR A 47 2.08 -0.25 -3.04
CA THR A 47 1.87 0.46 -1.78
C THR A 47 0.37 0.47 -1.48
N VAL A 48 0.01 -0.06 -0.32
CA VAL A 48 -1.39 -0.18 0.12
C VAL A 48 -1.57 0.64 1.40
N THR A 49 -2.65 1.39 1.47
CA THR A 49 -3.03 2.12 2.69
C THR A 49 -4.20 1.43 3.36
N GLY A 50 -4.18 1.38 4.67
CA GLY A 50 -5.24 0.77 5.47
C GLY A 50 -5.10 1.07 6.95
N ILE A 51 -6.04 0.56 7.72
CA ILE A 51 -6.08 0.74 9.18
C ILE A 51 -5.73 -0.60 9.83
N THR A 52 -4.81 -0.60 10.76
CA THR A 52 -4.39 -1.79 11.50
C THR A 52 -5.50 -2.27 12.43
N ALA A 53 -5.90 -3.52 12.27
CA ALA A 53 -6.87 -4.16 13.17
C ALA A 53 -6.21 -4.83 14.38
N GLY A 54 -4.99 -5.32 14.21
CA GLY A 54 -4.22 -6.00 15.25
C GLY A 54 -3.36 -7.10 14.67
N THR A 55 -2.54 -7.69 15.52
CA THR A 55 -1.66 -8.81 15.14
C THR A 55 -2.43 -10.12 15.13
N SER A 56 -1.98 -11.06 14.29
CA SER A 56 -2.51 -12.42 14.28
C SER A 56 -2.10 -13.15 15.55
N PRO A 57 -3.03 -13.85 16.24
CA PRO A 57 -2.68 -14.67 17.40
C PRO A 57 -1.80 -15.87 17.04
N GLN A 58 -1.82 -16.30 15.80
CA GLN A 58 -1.05 -17.46 15.32
C GLN A 58 0.35 -17.08 14.88
N ASP A 59 0.55 -15.84 14.42
CA ASP A 59 1.85 -15.34 13.97
C ASP A 59 1.97 -13.85 14.32
N PRO A 60 2.77 -13.48 15.34
CA PRO A 60 2.90 -12.09 15.75
C PRO A 60 3.60 -11.20 14.72
N SER A 61 4.21 -11.78 13.67
CA SER A 61 4.78 -11.01 12.55
C SER A 61 3.74 -10.62 11.51
N VAL A 62 2.50 -11.12 11.63
CA VAL A 62 1.39 -10.82 10.72
C VAL A 62 0.37 -9.95 11.42
N PHE A 63 -0.04 -8.88 10.76
CA PHE A 63 -1.13 -8.04 11.23
C PHE A 63 -2.14 -7.84 10.10
N GLY A 64 -3.40 -7.62 10.47
CA GLY A 64 -4.46 -7.36 9.52
C GLY A 64 -4.68 -5.86 9.34
N ILE A 65 -4.92 -5.44 8.12
CA ILE A 65 -5.38 -4.08 7.82
C ILE A 65 -6.71 -4.13 7.09
N PHE A 66 -7.52 -3.08 7.26
CA PHE A 66 -8.79 -2.93 6.57
C PHE A 66 -8.87 -1.54 5.94
N ASP A 67 -9.82 -1.36 5.04
CA ASP A 67 -9.97 -0.12 4.28
C ASP A 67 -10.39 1.04 5.19
N LEU A 68 -9.87 2.23 4.92
CA LEU A 68 -10.25 3.44 5.66
C LEU A 68 -11.76 3.70 5.64
N LYS A 69 -12.44 3.32 4.57
CA LYS A 69 -13.90 3.47 4.46
C LYS A 69 -14.65 2.69 5.53
N GLU A 70 -14.07 1.62 6.03
CA GLU A 70 -14.68 0.76 7.03
C GLU A 70 -14.62 1.36 8.44
N LEU A 71 -13.83 2.42 8.66
CA LEU A 71 -13.82 3.15 9.93
C LEU A 71 -15.18 3.75 10.28
N GLN A 72 -15.96 4.12 9.28
CA GLN A 72 -17.29 4.73 9.46
C GLN A 72 -18.38 3.68 9.63
N CYS A 73 -18.06 2.42 9.47
CA CYS A 73 -19.01 1.34 9.55
C CYS A 73 -19.22 0.92 11.00
N THR A 74 -20.37 1.26 11.57
CA THR A 74 -20.73 1.00 12.97
C THR A 74 -21.76 -0.10 13.13
N THR A 75 -22.28 -0.66 12.01
CA THR A 75 -23.30 -1.71 12.03
C THR A 75 -22.68 -3.09 12.01
N PRO A 76 -23.32 -4.12 12.61
CA PRO A 76 -22.78 -5.49 12.60
C PRO A 76 -22.78 -6.16 11.23
N ASN A 77 -23.44 -5.54 10.24
CA ASN A 77 -23.52 -6.10 8.88
C ASN A 77 -22.37 -5.63 7.97
N CYS A 78 -21.35 -4.99 8.51
CA CYS A 78 -20.21 -4.54 7.75
C CYS A 78 -19.27 -5.70 7.45
N ASN A 79 -19.21 -6.09 6.19
CA ASN A 79 -18.25 -7.10 5.72
C ASN A 79 -16.90 -6.44 5.47
N LYS A 80 -16.12 -6.27 6.53
CA LYS A 80 -14.77 -5.75 6.42
C LYS A 80 -13.85 -6.79 5.78
N LEU A 81 -13.19 -6.40 4.72
CA LEU A 81 -12.12 -7.20 4.13
C LEU A 81 -10.82 -6.88 4.86
N TYR A 82 -10.18 -7.92 5.38
CA TYR A 82 -8.88 -7.80 6.03
C TYR A 82 -7.79 -8.29 5.11
N LEU A 83 -6.74 -7.51 5.00
CA LEU A 83 -5.54 -7.89 4.26
C LEU A 83 -4.48 -8.33 5.28
N PRO A 84 -4.05 -9.60 5.27
CA PRO A 84 -2.95 -10.02 6.14
C PRO A 84 -1.63 -9.48 5.58
N VAL A 85 -0.87 -8.82 6.45
CA VAL A 85 0.41 -8.21 6.11
C VAL A 85 1.49 -8.80 7.01
N LYS A 86 2.51 -9.37 6.40
CA LYS A 86 3.67 -9.88 7.12
C LYS A 86 4.80 -8.85 7.09
N SER A 87 5.30 -8.48 8.26
CA SER A 87 6.39 -7.53 8.40
C SER A 87 7.41 -8.03 9.42
N GLN A 88 8.68 -7.77 9.17
CA GLN A 88 9.76 -8.12 10.10
C GLN A 88 10.18 -6.94 10.97
N GLY A 89 9.58 -5.77 10.76
CA GLY A 89 9.89 -4.56 11.51
C GLY A 89 8.97 -4.34 12.70
N THR A 90 8.92 -3.10 13.15
CA THR A 90 8.04 -2.66 14.23
C THR A 90 6.58 -2.87 13.83
N MET A 91 5.82 -3.50 14.72
CA MET A 91 4.41 -3.74 14.49
C MET A 91 3.59 -2.48 14.78
N PRO A 92 2.66 -2.11 13.89
CA PRO A 92 1.74 -1.02 14.18
C PRO A 92 0.72 -1.43 15.25
N ARG A 93 0.14 -0.44 15.88
CA ARG A 93 -0.90 -0.63 16.91
C ARG A 93 -2.29 -0.64 16.26
N PRO A 94 -3.29 -1.30 16.89
CA PRO A 94 -4.66 -1.20 16.40
C PRO A 94 -5.10 0.25 16.25
N GLY A 95 -5.73 0.56 15.13
CA GLY A 95 -6.14 1.92 14.79
C GLY A 95 -5.11 2.74 14.04
N ASP A 96 -3.89 2.25 13.90
CA ASP A 96 -2.86 2.94 13.12
C ASP A 96 -3.21 2.91 11.63
N GLU A 97 -3.27 4.09 11.01
CA GLU A 97 -3.33 4.20 9.57
C GLU A 97 -1.92 3.99 9.03
N VAL A 98 -1.75 2.97 8.20
CA VAL A 98 -0.44 2.57 7.70
C VAL A 98 -0.40 2.59 6.18
N ARG A 99 0.78 2.86 5.65
CA ARG A 99 1.14 2.62 4.25
C ARG A 99 2.15 1.49 4.23
N VAL A 100 1.76 0.38 3.63
CA VAL A 100 2.61 -0.80 3.52
C VAL A 100 3.06 -0.96 2.08
N SER A 101 4.35 -1.11 1.88
CA SER A 101 4.95 -1.35 0.58
C SER A 101 5.51 -2.75 0.55
N GLY A 102 5.23 -3.48 -0.50
CA GLY A 102 5.68 -4.85 -0.65
C GLY A 102 4.99 -5.52 -1.83
N SER A 103 4.85 -6.84 -1.75
CA SER A 103 4.25 -7.63 -2.81
C SER A 103 3.42 -8.77 -2.25
N PHE A 104 2.47 -9.26 -3.05
CA PHE A 104 1.68 -10.43 -2.69
C PHE A 104 2.50 -11.70 -2.83
N VAL A 105 2.36 -12.58 -1.85
CA VAL A 105 2.93 -13.92 -1.85
C VAL A 105 1.79 -14.91 -1.71
N LYS A 106 1.76 -15.93 -2.57
CA LYS A 106 0.77 -16.99 -2.48
C LYS A 106 1.22 -18.03 -1.46
N THR A 107 0.36 -18.31 -0.49
CA THR A 107 0.59 -19.31 0.54
C THR A 107 -0.46 -20.41 0.44
N SER A 108 -0.31 -21.50 1.21
CA SER A 108 -1.31 -22.57 1.29
C SER A 108 -2.67 -22.08 1.82
N ALA A 109 -2.66 -20.99 2.60
CA ALA A 109 -3.88 -20.39 3.17
C ALA A 109 -4.45 -19.26 2.30
N GLY A 110 -3.82 -18.93 1.18
CA GLY A 110 -4.23 -17.84 0.29
C GLY A 110 -3.13 -16.81 0.09
N TYR A 111 -3.51 -15.59 -0.24
CA TYR A 111 -2.54 -14.51 -0.49
C TYR A 111 -2.17 -13.80 0.80
N LEU A 112 -0.87 -13.53 0.95
CA LEU A 112 -0.30 -12.76 2.05
C LEU A 112 0.48 -11.58 1.45
N PHE A 113 0.29 -10.39 2.00
CA PHE A 113 1.07 -9.23 1.58
C PHE A 113 2.38 -9.19 2.37
N SER A 114 3.47 -9.44 1.69
CA SER A 114 4.81 -9.39 2.29
C SER A 114 5.35 -7.97 2.22
N ALA A 115 5.35 -7.27 3.37
CA ALA A 115 5.75 -5.88 3.44
C ALA A 115 7.26 -5.76 3.58
N SER A 116 7.86 -4.97 2.70
CA SER A 116 9.26 -4.55 2.81
C SER A 116 9.40 -3.27 3.64
N ASN A 117 8.33 -2.47 3.73
CA ASN A 117 8.30 -1.23 4.49
C ASN A 117 6.90 -0.97 5.02
N VAL A 118 6.81 -0.56 6.28
CA VAL A 118 5.56 -0.16 6.94
C VAL A 118 5.75 1.23 7.52
N LYS A 119 4.92 2.17 7.09
CA LYS A 119 4.93 3.55 7.57
C LYS A 119 3.62 3.85 8.28
N VAL A 120 3.69 4.22 9.55
CA VAL A 120 2.52 4.69 10.32
C VAL A 120 2.29 6.16 10.00
N VAL A 121 1.09 6.49 9.54
CA VAL A 121 0.70 7.85 9.18
C VAL A 121 0.08 8.57 10.37
N ARG A 122 -0.89 7.93 11.00
CA ARG A 122 -1.60 8.46 12.19
C ARG A 122 -2.35 7.35 12.91
N ASN A 123 -2.79 7.61 14.14
CA ASN A 123 -3.64 6.68 14.88
C ASN A 123 -5.06 7.23 14.97
N HIS A 124 -6.05 6.40 14.67
CA HIS A 124 -7.47 6.74 14.68
C HIS A 124 -8.17 6.39 15.99
N LYS A 125 -7.45 5.89 16.99
CA LYS A 125 -7.96 5.56 18.32
C LYS A 125 -9.22 4.71 18.30
N ILE A 126 -9.20 3.63 17.52
CA ILE A 126 -10.32 2.70 17.49
C ILE A 126 -10.33 1.84 18.76
N GLY A 127 -11.52 1.56 19.29
CA GLY A 127 -11.71 0.68 20.44
C GLY A 127 -11.51 1.34 21.79
N GLY A 128 -11.48 2.67 21.83
CA GLY A 128 -11.35 3.34 23.12
C GLY A 128 -11.49 4.80 23.09
#